data_f399da3b629070711dc98b09b457de47
#
_entry.id   f399da3b629070711dc98b09b457de47
#
_cell.length_a   1.000
_cell.length_b   1.000
_cell.length_c   1.000
_cell.angle_alpha   90.00
_cell.angle_beta   90.00
_cell.angle_gamma   90.00
#
_symmetry.space_group_name_H-M   'P 1'
#
loop_
_entity.id
_entity.type
_entity.pdbx_description
1 polymer ?
#
loop_
_entity_poly.entity_id
_entity_poly.type
_entity_poly.pdbx_seq_one_letter_code
_entity_poly.pdbx_strand_id
1 'polypeptide(L)'
;MDRCALCPGKFNVVPPSGPEDSDVVFIGEAPGKDEDRQIIPFVGKTGRELNEHYLPLCGLRRDAVRIGNSIRCLPDRPQGRLDISRDKDRELLESCSAEPGGILAELEKARPRLIVPMGVLACYALDPDINLELQHGIPLETSWGTVFPMYHPAGGLHEPKKMLMIRNDWVRLGKYLKGKLKLSVDPYPDTDYREALPDELLEFPACNDYTFPLACDTESNRKREPFCLSYSFCPGTGRLIRAEDTETLSMFQAMLDHWEGPILFHNWMYDSHVVERMGLRFPHKRIVDTMVRAYHLGNLAQGLKALAYRLLGMRMSDFDDVVTPYSTPLCLSYLREAVNHEWPKPDEQTVRDPQGQWKLYKPQSMGTKLKRFLTDYSKHPDKDVFQAWDNWEDDHAQIEMVCGEWPGKSIEHVPMDKTIHYACRDADATLRLWPVLQGMTRQVRRKLSEHWED
;
A
#
# COMPACT_ATOMS: atom_id res chain seq x y z
N MET A 1 -9.82 -36.47 -9.70
CA MET A 1 -8.87 -35.68 -8.89
C MET A 1 -9.21 -35.95 -7.45
N ASP A 2 -8.27 -36.46 -6.69
CA ASP A 2 -8.47 -36.71 -5.27
C ASP A 2 -8.65 -35.36 -4.54
N ARG A 3 -9.57 -35.36 -3.58
CA ARG A 3 -9.87 -34.17 -2.79
C ARG A 3 -8.65 -33.82 -1.92
N CYS A 4 -8.25 -32.56 -1.95
CA CYS A 4 -7.20 -32.06 -1.07
C CYS A 4 -7.59 -32.27 0.41
N ALA A 5 -6.64 -32.71 1.23
CA ALA A 5 -6.86 -32.97 2.66
C ALA A 5 -7.12 -31.68 3.48
N LEU A 6 -6.79 -30.51 2.94
CA LEU A 6 -6.88 -29.21 3.61
C LEU A 6 -8.31 -28.66 3.70
N CYS A 7 -9.20 -29.09 2.79
CA CYS A 7 -10.58 -28.65 2.77
C CYS A 7 -11.54 -29.82 2.98
N PRO A 8 -12.31 -29.86 4.07
CA PRO A 8 -13.28 -30.93 4.33
C PRO A 8 -14.48 -30.84 3.38
N GLY A 9 -14.24 -31.11 2.12
CA GLY A 9 -15.16 -31.75 1.18
C GLY A 9 -16.54 -31.18 0.87
N LYS A 10 -16.84 -29.90 1.10
CA LYS A 10 -18.14 -29.32 0.76
C LYS A 10 -18.26 -28.86 -0.69
N PHE A 11 -17.15 -28.48 -1.34
CA PHE A 11 -17.16 -27.81 -2.63
C PHE A 11 -16.34 -28.57 -3.68
N ASN A 12 -16.59 -28.27 -4.96
CA ASN A 12 -15.88 -28.90 -6.06
C ASN A 12 -14.48 -28.29 -6.25
N VAL A 13 -13.56 -29.11 -6.76
CA VAL A 13 -12.28 -28.60 -7.26
C VAL A 13 -12.48 -28.04 -8.66
N VAL A 14 -12.22 -26.77 -8.83
CA VAL A 14 -12.33 -26.06 -10.12
C VAL A 14 -10.94 -25.96 -10.75
N PRO A 15 -10.64 -26.77 -11.77
CA PRO A 15 -9.34 -26.75 -12.43
C PRO A 15 -9.16 -25.49 -13.27
N PRO A 16 -7.93 -25.07 -13.58
CA PRO A 16 -7.68 -24.05 -14.60
C PRO A 16 -8.22 -24.46 -15.96
N SER A 17 -8.58 -23.49 -16.77
CA SER A 17 -9.12 -23.71 -18.12
C SER A 17 -8.36 -22.91 -19.18
N GLY A 18 -8.38 -23.39 -20.42
CA GLY A 18 -7.61 -22.89 -21.55
C GLY A 18 -6.37 -23.76 -21.83
N PRO A 19 -5.57 -23.44 -22.87
CA PRO A 19 -4.42 -24.23 -23.29
C PRO A 19 -3.39 -24.40 -22.16
N GLU A 20 -2.86 -25.61 -21.98
CA GLU A 20 -1.83 -25.89 -20.95
C GLU A 20 -0.49 -25.24 -21.29
N ASP A 21 -0.21 -25.02 -22.57
CA ASP A 21 0.99 -24.40 -23.12
C ASP A 21 0.82 -22.91 -23.42
N SER A 22 -0.18 -22.27 -22.82
CA SER A 22 -0.42 -20.85 -23.03
C SER A 22 0.76 -19.98 -22.54
N ASP A 23 1.19 -19.05 -23.38
CA ASP A 23 2.20 -18.03 -23.02
C ASP A 23 1.75 -17.08 -21.90
N VAL A 24 0.42 -16.94 -21.69
CA VAL A 24 -0.16 -16.01 -20.70
C VAL A 24 -1.09 -16.76 -19.77
N VAL A 25 -0.77 -16.73 -18.48
CA VAL A 25 -1.57 -17.34 -17.43
C VAL A 25 -2.17 -16.26 -16.52
N PHE A 26 -3.49 -16.24 -16.41
CA PHE A 26 -4.21 -15.40 -15.46
C PHE A 26 -4.55 -16.18 -14.20
N ILE A 27 -4.33 -15.56 -13.05
CA ILE A 27 -4.57 -16.17 -11.74
C ILE A 27 -5.54 -15.28 -10.95
N GLY A 28 -6.72 -15.78 -10.62
CA GLY A 28 -7.66 -15.16 -9.71
C GLY A 28 -7.47 -15.61 -8.26
N GLU A 29 -8.38 -15.20 -7.41
CA GLU A 29 -8.35 -15.55 -5.97
C GLU A 29 -8.87 -16.96 -5.72
N ALA A 30 -10.17 -17.16 -5.91
CA ALA A 30 -10.89 -18.39 -5.63
C ALA A 30 -12.15 -18.49 -6.50
N PRO A 31 -12.69 -19.71 -6.73
CA PRO A 31 -13.98 -19.89 -7.41
C PRO A 31 -15.14 -19.28 -6.63
N GLY A 32 -16.09 -18.69 -7.34
CA GLY A 32 -17.40 -18.33 -6.81
C GLY A 32 -18.40 -19.49 -6.91
N LYS A 33 -19.65 -19.22 -6.53
CA LYS A 33 -20.73 -20.24 -6.55
C LYS A 33 -21.06 -20.78 -7.95
N ASP A 34 -20.98 -19.93 -8.97
CA ASP A 34 -21.23 -20.35 -10.35
C ASP A 34 -20.09 -21.21 -10.89
N GLU A 35 -18.85 -20.86 -10.54
CA GLU A 35 -17.65 -21.61 -10.87
C GLU A 35 -17.63 -22.98 -10.17
N ASP A 36 -17.98 -23.03 -8.89
CA ASP A 36 -18.11 -24.28 -8.15
C ASP A 36 -19.14 -25.22 -8.77
N ARG A 37 -20.31 -24.69 -9.18
CA ARG A 37 -21.37 -25.46 -9.80
C ARG A 37 -21.01 -26.00 -11.20
N GLN A 38 -20.31 -25.19 -12.00
CA GLN A 38 -19.96 -25.53 -13.38
C GLN A 38 -18.60 -26.20 -13.53
N ILE A 39 -17.78 -26.17 -12.47
CA ILE A 39 -16.41 -26.69 -12.47
C ILE A 39 -15.52 -26.02 -13.54
N ILE A 40 -15.78 -24.74 -13.81
CA ILE A 40 -15.03 -23.93 -14.77
C ILE A 40 -14.74 -22.57 -14.14
N PRO A 41 -13.47 -22.07 -14.17
CA PRO A 41 -13.12 -20.80 -13.58
C PRO A 41 -13.63 -19.62 -14.43
N PHE A 42 -14.01 -18.53 -13.77
CA PHE A 42 -14.45 -17.29 -14.43
C PHE A 42 -15.65 -17.45 -15.37
N VAL A 43 -16.71 -18.12 -14.90
CA VAL A 43 -18.00 -18.26 -15.63
C VAL A 43 -19.11 -17.39 -15.03
N GLY A 44 -18.96 -16.90 -13.81
CA GLY A 44 -19.90 -16.01 -13.15
C GLY A 44 -19.89 -14.58 -13.73
N LYS A 45 -20.46 -13.63 -12.98
CA LYS A 45 -20.56 -12.23 -13.40
C LYS A 45 -19.18 -11.63 -13.74
N THR A 46 -18.21 -11.82 -12.87
CA THR A 46 -16.82 -11.34 -13.08
C THR A 46 -16.18 -11.99 -14.30
N GLY A 47 -16.44 -13.27 -14.54
CA GLY A 47 -15.93 -13.99 -15.71
C GLY A 47 -16.51 -13.44 -17.03
N ARG A 48 -17.77 -13.04 -17.05
CA ARG A 48 -18.38 -12.37 -18.21
C ARG A 48 -17.70 -11.02 -18.48
N GLU A 49 -17.52 -10.19 -17.45
CA GLU A 49 -16.78 -8.93 -17.57
C GLU A 49 -15.35 -9.14 -18.10
N LEU A 50 -14.66 -10.17 -17.59
CA LEU A 50 -13.33 -10.54 -18.06
C LEU A 50 -13.32 -10.87 -19.55
N ASN A 51 -14.25 -11.73 -19.99
CA ASN A 51 -14.28 -12.24 -21.35
C ASN A 51 -14.77 -11.20 -22.37
N GLU A 52 -15.79 -10.42 -22.02
CA GLU A 52 -16.48 -9.50 -22.94
C GLU A 52 -15.82 -8.13 -23.00
N HIS A 53 -15.21 -7.68 -21.89
CA HIS A 53 -14.70 -6.33 -21.79
C HIS A 53 -13.19 -6.26 -21.59
N TYR A 54 -12.61 -7.03 -20.66
CA TYR A 54 -11.23 -6.84 -20.29
C TYR A 54 -10.22 -7.54 -21.22
N LEU A 55 -10.40 -8.80 -21.53
CA LEU A 55 -9.52 -9.52 -22.48
C LEU A 55 -9.43 -8.82 -23.85
N PRO A 56 -10.52 -8.32 -24.44
CA PRO A 56 -10.46 -7.55 -25.69
C PRO A 56 -9.63 -6.26 -25.58
N LEU A 57 -9.62 -5.58 -24.42
CA LEU A 57 -8.80 -4.36 -24.22
C LEU A 57 -7.30 -4.62 -24.37
N CYS A 58 -6.83 -5.79 -23.98
CA CYS A 58 -5.42 -6.17 -24.16
C CYS A 58 -5.15 -6.96 -25.45
N GLY A 59 -6.20 -7.23 -26.25
CA GLY A 59 -6.09 -7.94 -27.52
C GLY A 59 -5.99 -9.45 -27.36
N LEU A 60 -6.46 -10.00 -26.24
CA LEU A 60 -6.48 -11.43 -25.95
C LEU A 60 -7.90 -11.99 -26.09
N ARG A 61 -7.98 -13.31 -26.30
CA ARG A 61 -9.22 -14.08 -26.35
C ARG A 61 -9.19 -15.15 -25.26
N ARG A 62 -10.37 -15.51 -24.77
CA ARG A 62 -10.54 -16.50 -23.70
C ARG A 62 -9.95 -17.88 -24.05
N ASP A 63 -10.03 -18.28 -25.29
CA ASP A 63 -9.53 -19.56 -25.81
C ASP A 63 -8.00 -19.58 -26.03
N ALA A 64 -7.34 -18.43 -25.98
CA ALA A 64 -5.89 -18.29 -26.18
C ALA A 64 -5.11 -18.17 -24.86
N VAL A 65 -5.79 -18.10 -23.71
CA VAL A 65 -5.16 -17.87 -22.41
C VAL A 65 -5.52 -18.95 -21.41
N ARG A 66 -4.59 -19.27 -20.52
CA ARG A 66 -4.83 -20.13 -19.36
C ARG A 66 -5.35 -19.30 -18.22
N ILE A 67 -6.43 -19.72 -17.57
CA ILE A 67 -7.02 -19.00 -16.43
C ILE A 67 -7.31 -19.99 -15.30
N GLY A 68 -6.83 -19.67 -14.10
CA GLY A 68 -7.06 -20.42 -12.89
C GLY A 68 -7.23 -19.52 -11.67
N ASN A 69 -7.25 -20.12 -10.50
CA ASN A 69 -7.28 -19.42 -9.21
C ASN A 69 -6.19 -19.95 -8.28
N SER A 70 -5.74 -19.10 -7.36
CA SER A 70 -4.79 -19.47 -6.31
C SER A 70 -5.36 -20.56 -5.41
N ILE A 71 -6.66 -20.48 -5.10
CA ILE A 71 -7.41 -21.51 -4.40
C ILE A 71 -8.38 -22.18 -5.38
N ARG A 72 -8.40 -23.50 -5.42
CA ARG A 72 -9.19 -24.27 -6.39
C ARG A 72 -10.61 -24.59 -5.96
N CYS A 73 -10.97 -24.35 -4.72
CA CYS A 73 -12.31 -24.60 -4.20
C CYS A 73 -12.96 -23.32 -3.72
N LEU A 74 -14.29 -23.26 -3.75
CA LEU A 74 -15.03 -22.18 -3.09
C LEU A 74 -14.69 -22.21 -1.58
N PRO A 75 -14.11 -21.12 -1.00
CA PRO A 75 -13.77 -21.09 0.42
C PRO A 75 -15.01 -21.17 1.31
N ASP A 76 -14.98 -22.05 2.35
CA ASP A 76 -16.04 -22.12 3.37
C ASP A 76 -15.85 -20.99 4.40
N ARG A 77 -16.07 -19.77 3.98
CA ARG A 77 -15.91 -18.53 4.74
C ARG A 77 -17.11 -17.61 4.52
N PRO A 78 -17.40 -16.70 5.46
CA PRO A 78 -18.38 -15.65 5.23
C PRO A 78 -18.09 -14.94 3.91
N GLN A 79 -19.09 -14.85 3.05
CA GLN A 79 -18.99 -14.27 1.70
C GLN A 79 -18.02 -14.99 0.72
N GLY A 80 -17.49 -16.19 1.05
CA GLY A 80 -16.56 -16.93 0.19
C GLY A 80 -15.20 -16.25 -0.02
N ARG A 81 -14.76 -15.40 0.90
CA ARG A 81 -13.49 -14.65 0.79
C ARG A 81 -12.52 -15.03 1.89
N LEU A 82 -11.24 -15.04 1.55
CA LEU A 82 -10.14 -15.12 2.50
C LEU A 82 -9.63 -13.73 2.83
N ASP A 83 -8.95 -13.65 3.98
CA ASP A 83 -8.34 -12.44 4.48
C ASP A 83 -6.90 -12.75 4.90
N ILE A 84 -5.91 -12.27 4.12
CA ILE A 84 -4.48 -12.53 4.37
C ILE A 84 -3.96 -11.89 5.66
N SER A 85 -4.71 -10.99 6.29
CA SER A 85 -4.37 -10.50 7.63
C SER A 85 -4.54 -11.57 8.72
N ARG A 86 -5.25 -12.67 8.39
CA ARG A 86 -5.50 -13.80 9.30
C ARG A 86 -4.56 -14.95 9.00
N ASP A 87 -3.79 -15.38 9.97
CA ASP A 87 -2.82 -16.48 9.82
C ASP A 87 -3.42 -17.73 9.18
N LYS A 88 -4.60 -18.16 9.66
CA LYS A 88 -5.28 -19.36 9.12
C LYS A 88 -5.68 -19.24 7.66
N ASP A 89 -5.98 -18.05 7.19
CA ASP A 89 -6.37 -17.81 5.81
C ASP A 89 -5.12 -17.73 4.91
N ARG A 90 -3.99 -17.19 5.45
CA ARG A 90 -2.68 -17.25 4.80
C ARG A 90 -2.19 -18.68 4.64
N GLU A 91 -2.16 -19.44 5.74
CA GLU A 91 -1.76 -20.86 5.72
C GLU A 91 -2.59 -21.67 4.71
N LEU A 92 -3.90 -21.42 4.63
CA LEU A 92 -4.76 -22.09 3.65
C LEU A 92 -4.40 -21.70 2.22
N LEU A 93 -4.14 -20.41 1.95
CA LEU A 93 -3.76 -19.91 0.64
C LEU A 93 -2.42 -20.52 0.18
N GLU A 94 -1.40 -20.45 1.03
CA GLU A 94 -0.06 -20.99 0.77
C GLU A 94 -0.11 -22.50 0.50
N SER A 95 -0.76 -23.25 1.40
CA SER A 95 -0.89 -24.69 1.27
C SER A 95 -1.66 -25.08 0.01
N CYS A 96 -2.79 -24.43 -0.30
CA CYS A 96 -3.59 -24.75 -1.47
C CYS A 96 -2.89 -24.39 -2.78
N SER A 97 -2.12 -23.31 -2.80
CA SER A 97 -1.37 -22.86 -3.99
C SER A 97 -0.21 -23.80 -4.30
N ALA A 98 0.47 -24.34 -3.26
CA ALA A 98 1.64 -25.20 -3.37
C ALA A 98 1.31 -26.71 -3.52
N GLU A 99 0.08 -27.13 -3.29
CA GLU A 99 -0.32 -28.54 -3.41
C GLU A 99 0.01 -29.13 -4.79
N PRO A 100 0.31 -30.45 -4.88
CA PRO A 100 0.44 -31.15 -6.15
C PRO A 100 -0.82 -30.97 -7.00
N GLY A 101 -0.68 -30.23 -8.10
CA GLY A 101 -1.83 -29.79 -8.89
C GLY A 101 -2.39 -28.42 -8.46
N GLY A 102 -1.81 -27.71 -7.48
CA GLY A 102 -2.02 -26.30 -7.20
C GLY A 102 -1.52 -25.39 -8.31
N ILE A 103 -1.83 -24.08 -8.20
CA ILE A 103 -1.46 -23.13 -9.26
C ILE A 103 0.06 -23.01 -9.42
N LEU A 104 0.83 -23.09 -8.32
CA LEU A 104 2.29 -22.98 -8.39
C LEU A 104 2.92 -24.17 -9.11
N ALA A 105 2.45 -25.40 -8.81
CA ALA A 105 2.93 -26.61 -9.54
C ALA A 105 2.58 -26.54 -11.04
N GLU A 106 1.46 -25.94 -11.38
CA GLU A 106 1.09 -25.72 -12.79
C GLU A 106 2.02 -24.70 -13.48
N LEU A 107 2.36 -23.62 -12.82
CA LEU A 107 3.31 -22.61 -13.34
C LEU A 107 4.71 -23.19 -13.51
N GLU A 108 5.18 -24.01 -12.57
CA GLU A 108 6.47 -24.71 -12.69
C GLU A 108 6.54 -25.61 -13.93
N LYS A 109 5.43 -26.30 -14.22
CA LYS A 109 5.33 -27.19 -15.38
C LYS A 109 5.22 -26.39 -16.70
N ALA A 110 4.33 -25.40 -16.73
CA ALA A 110 4.00 -24.65 -17.94
C ALA A 110 5.06 -23.61 -18.33
N ARG A 111 5.72 -22.99 -17.33
CA ARG A 111 6.70 -21.89 -17.51
C ARG A 111 6.21 -20.83 -18.50
N PRO A 112 5.07 -20.20 -18.26
CA PRO A 112 4.50 -19.23 -19.18
C PRO A 112 5.42 -18.02 -19.32
N ARG A 113 5.35 -17.35 -20.46
CA ARG A 113 6.10 -16.11 -20.69
C ARG A 113 5.61 -14.95 -19.81
N LEU A 114 4.34 -14.98 -19.41
CA LEU A 114 3.73 -13.92 -18.61
C LEU A 114 2.71 -14.50 -17.64
N ILE A 115 2.83 -14.13 -16.37
CA ILE A 115 1.88 -14.45 -15.32
C ILE A 115 1.13 -13.18 -14.91
N VAL A 116 -0.18 -13.22 -14.86
CA VAL A 116 -1.05 -12.09 -14.54
C VAL A 116 -1.89 -12.42 -13.31
N PRO A 117 -1.37 -12.19 -12.09
CA PRO A 117 -2.16 -12.33 -10.87
C PRO A 117 -3.15 -11.18 -10.75
N MET A 118 -4.41 -11.52 -10.46
CA MET A 118 -5.52 -10.59 -10.33
C MET A 118 -6.03 -10.55 -8.88
N GLY A 119 -5.72 -9.47 -8.17
CA GLY A 119 -6.08 -9.26 -6.77
C GLY A 119 -4.96 -9.59 -5.79
N VAL A 120 -5.13 -9.13 -4.55
CA VAL A 120 -4.11 -9.23 -3.49
C VAL A 120 -3.75 -10.69 -3.19
N LEU A 121 -4.75 -11.57 -3.10
CA LEU A 121 -4.52 -12.99 -2.78
C LEU A 121 -3.74 -13.72 -3.88
N ALA A 122 -4.01 -13.39 -5.15
CA ALA A 122 -3.29 -13.99 -6.26
C ALA A 122 -1.85 -13.49 -6.36
N CYS A 123 -1.61 -12.22 -6.03
CA CYS A 123 -0.26 -11.66 -5.93
C CYS A 123 0.51 -12.30 -4.79
N TYR A 124 -0.07 -12.35 -3.59
CA TYR A 124 0.54 -12.94 -2.41
C TYR A 124 0.90 -14.42 -2.60
N ALA A 125 0.04 -15.19 -3.27
CA ALA A 125 0.29 -16.61 -3.53
C ALA A 125 1.51 -16.85 -4.45
N LEU A 126 1.84 -15.88 -5.32
CA LEU A 126 3.03 -15.94 -6.18
C LEU A 126 4.27 -15.44 -5.45
N ASP A 127 4.15 -14.29 -4.82
CA ASP A 127 5.25 -13.59 -4.17
C ASP A 127 4.65 -12.61 -3.14
N PRO A 128 4.86 -12.83 -1.84
CA PRO A 128 4.37 -11.95 -0.77
C PRO A 128 4.89 -10.51 -0.86
N ASP A 129 6.02 -10.29 -1.54
CA ASP A 129 6.62 -8.97 -1.71
C ASP A 129 5.94 -8.13 -2.81
N ILE A 130 4.98 -8.69 -3.55
CA ILE A 130 4.21 -7.94 -4.53
C ILE A 130 3.21 -7.02 -3.84
N ASN A 131 3.52 -5.73 -3.81
CA ASN A 131 2.59 -4.71 -3.37
C ASN A 131 1.65 -4.32 -4.54
N LEU A 132 0.43 -4.86 -4.53
CA LEU A 132 -0.52 -4.62 -5.62
C LEU A 132 -0.87 -3.15 -5.79
N GLU A 133 -0.98 -2.37 -4.72
CA GLU A 133 -1.35 -0.96 -4.79
C GLU A 133 -0.30 -0.12 -5.52
N LEU A 134 0.97 -0.41 -5.28
CA LEU A 134 2.08 0.26 -5.95
C LEU A 134 2.31 -0.26 -7.37
N GLN A 135 2.24 -1.57 -7.57
CA GLN A 135 2.81 -2.26 -8.72
C GLN A 135 1.79 -2.71 -9.77
N HIS A 136 0.46 -2.53 -9.53
CA HIS A 136 -0.54 -2.94 -10.51
C HIS A 136 -0.32 -2.29 -11.89
N GLY A 137 -0.50 -3.05 -12.94
CA GLY A 137 -0.32 -2.59 -14.32
C GLY A 137 1.13 -2.33 -14.73
N ILE A 138 2.12 -2.89 -14.00
CA ILE A 138 3.56 -2.78 -14.27
C ILE A 138 4.16 -4.18 -14.29
N PRO A 139 4.93 -4.56 -15.33
CA PRO A 139 5.63 -5.83 -15.35
C PRO A 139 6.76 -5.85 -14.32
N LEU A 140 6.85 -6.94 -13.58
CA LEU A 140 7.87 -7.21 -12.57
C LEU A 140 8.65 -8.45 -12.95
N GLU A 141 9.95 -8.44 -12.78
CA GLU A 141 10.77 -9.65 -12.88
C GLU A 141 10.85 -10.31 -11.50
N THR A 142 10.41 -11.54 -11.40
CA THR A 142 10.36 -12.34 -10.18
C THR A 142 11.04 -13.69 -10.38
N SER A 143 11.12 -14.51 -9.33
CA SER A 143 11.57 -15.91 -9.43
C SER A 143 10.71 -16.76 -10.37
N TRP A 144 9.46 -16.37 -10.63
CA TRP A 144 8.53 -17.01 -11.56
C TRP A 144 8.65 -16.52 -13.00
N GLY A 145 9.57 -15.59 -13.30
CA GLY A 145 9.66 -14.87 -14.55
C GLY A 145 8.90 -13.55 -14.51
N THR A 146 8.40 -13.09 -15.66
CA THR A 146 7.68 -11.81 -15.72
C THR A 146 6.27 -11.95 -15.17
N VAL A 147 5.96 -11.16 -14.15
CA VAL A 147 4.64 -11.05 -13.50
C VAL A 147 4.05 -9.68 -13.79
N PHE A 148 2.77 -9.62 -14.11
CA PHE A 148 2.03 -8.38 -14.37
C PHE A 148 0.84 -8.27 -13.39
N PRO A 149 1.06 -7.74 -12.17
CA PRO A 149 0.02 -7.66 -11.16
C PRO A 149 -1.12 -6.76 -11.61
N MET A 150 -2.36 -7.15 -11.34
CA MET A 150 -3.56 -6.40 -11.72
C MET A 150 -4.60 -6.44 -10.62
N TYR A 151 -5.41 -5.40 -10.52
CA TYR A 151 -6.61 -5.48 -9.69
C TYR A 151 -7.58 -6.55 -10.24
N HIS A 152 -8.22 -7.24 -9.32
CA HIS A 152 -9.24 -8.22 -9.70
C HIS A 152 -10.41 -7.54 -10.44
N PRO A 153 -10.91 -8.08 -11.57
CA PRO A 153 -12.01 -7.49 -12.33
C PRO A 153 -13.25 -7.18 -11.50
N ALA A 154 -13.54 -7.98 -10.46
CA ALA A 154 -14.64 -7.75 -9.54
C ALA A 154 -14.50 -6.43 -8.73
N GLY A 155 -13.28 -5.91 -8.56
CA GLY A 155 -13.05 -4.65 -7.86
C GLY A 155 -13.82 -3.48 -8.47
N GLY A 156 -13.91 -3.41 -9.80
CA GLY A 156 -14.70 -2.39 -10.51
C GLY A 156 -16.21 -2.50 -10.31
N LEU A 157 -16.71 -3.70 -10.01
CA LEU A 157 -18.14 -3.94 -9.73
C LEU A 157 -18.54 -3.47 -8.33
N HIS A 158 -17.61 -3.48 -7.38
CA HIS A 158 -17.84 -3.08 -5.99
C HIS A 158 -17.47 -1.61 -5.75
N GLU A 159 -16.44 -1.12 -6.42
CA GLU A 159 -15.93 0.25 -6.30
C GLU A 159 -15.83 0.90 -7.68
N PRO A 160 -16.87 1.61 -8.14
CA PRO A 160 -16.87 2.24 -9.47
C PRO A 160 -15.69 3.19 -9.73
N LYS A 161 -15.15 3.79 -8.66
CA LYS A 161 -13.96 4.67 -8.74
C LYS A 161 -12.71 3.92 -9.23
N LYS A 162 -12.59 2.63 -8.92
CA LYS A 162 -11.46 1.79 -9.38
C LYS A 162 -11.60 1.32 -10.83
N MET A 163 -12.78 1.41 -11.42
CA MET A 163 -13.03 0.90 -12.77
C MET A 163 -12.10 1.49 -13.83
N LEU A 164 -11.84 2.80 -13.77
CA LEU A 164 -10.94 3.46 -14.73
C LEU A 164 -9.50 2.99 -14.56
N MET A 165 -9.03 2.78 -13.34
CA MET A 165 -7.70 2.24 -13.05
C MET A 165 -7.57 0.82 -13.59
N ILE A 166 -8.55 -0.04 -13.29
CA ILE A 166 -8.59 -1.42 -13.79
C ILE A 166 -8.54 -1.43 -15.31
N ARG A 167 -9.41 -0.68 -15.99
CA ARG A 167 -9.39 -0.60 -17.46
C ARG A 167 -8.07 -0.13 -18.03
N ASN A 168 -7.44 0.86 -17.39
CA ASN A 168 -6.14 1.35 -17.80
C ASN A 168 -5.05 0.27 -17.69
N ASP A 169 -5.08 -0.57 -16.65
CA ASP A 169 -4.12 -1.67 -16.50
C ASP A 169 -4.28 -2.70 -17.62
N TRP A 170 -5.51 -3.03 -18.03
CA TRP A 170 -5.74 -3.92 -19.18
C TRP A 170 -5.21 -3.32 -20.48
N VAL A 171 -5.39 -2.02 -20.70
CA VAL A 171 -4.79 -1.31 -21.85
C VAL A 171 -3.25 -1.34 -21.78
N ARG A 172 -2.67 -1.18 -20.58
CA ARG A 172 -1.23 -1.27 -20.35
C ARG A 172 -0.71 -2.68 -20.63
N LEU A 173 -1.41 -3.72 -20.17
CA LEU A 173 -1.11 -5.11 -20.49
C LEU A 173 -1.08 -5.32 -22.02
N GLY A 174 -2.06 -4.81 -22.74
CA GLY A 174 -2.08 -4.88 -24.20
C GLY A 174 -0.92 -4.16 -24.87
N LYS A 175 -0.46 -3.04 -24.30
CA LYS A 175 0.77 -2.36 -24.78
C LYS A 175 2.01 -3.17 -24.47
N TYR A 176 2.08 -3.80 -23.29
CA TYR A 176 3.19 -4.67 -22.91
C TYR A 176 3.31 -5.86 -23.85
N LEU A 177 2.22 -6.58 -24.10
CA LEU A 177 2.19 -7.73 -25.01
C LEU A 177 2.64 -7.39 -26.45
N LYS A 178 2.42 -6.15 -26.86
CA LYS A 178 2.84 -5.62 -28.17
C LYS A 178 4.25 -4.98 -28.15
N GLY A 179 4.99 -5.05 -27.04
CA GLY A 179 6.30 -4.40 -26.87
C GLY A 179 6.25 -2.86 -26.94
N LYS A 180 5.08 -2.26 -26.67
CA LYS A 180 4.85 -0.80 -26.77
C LYS A 180 4.73 -0.12 -25.42
N LEU A 181 4.79 -0.85 -24.31
CA LEU A 181 4.74 -0.27 -22.97
C LEU A 181 6.11 0.35 -22.65
N LYS A 182 6.12 1.65 -22.41
CA LYS A 182 7.31 2.35 -21.90
C LYS A 182 7.18 2.44 -20.38
N LEU A 183 8.21 2.01 -19.68
CA LEU A 183 8.35 2.17 -18.23
C LEU A 183 9.22 3.38 -17.96
N SER A 184 8.89 4.11 -16.92
CA SER A 184 9.74 5.16 -16.40
C SER A 184 10.89 4.54 -15.61
N VAL A 185 12.07 5.12 -15.74
CA VAL A 185 13.26 4.76 -14.96
C VAL A 185 13.67 6.00 -14.19
N ASP A 186 14.00 5.84 -12.91
CA ASP A 186 14.50 6.94 -12.10
C ASP A 186 15.87 7.38 -12.61
N PRO A 187 15.99 8.62 -13.12
CA PRO A 187 17.26 9.11 -13.63
C PRO A 187 18.21 9.63 -12.53
N TYR A 188 17.79 9.63 -11.27
CA TYR A 188 18.53 10.13 -10.11
C TYR A 188 18.76 8.99 -9.10
N PRO A 189 19.67 8.02 -9.39
CA PRO A 189 19.99 6.95 -8.45
C PRO A 189 20.71 7.48 -7.21
N ASP A 190 21.56 8.50 -7.40
CA ASP A 190 22.29 9.18 -6.34
C ASP A 190 21.54 10.47 -5.98
N THR A 191 21.28 10.66 -4.70
CA THR A 191 20.51 11.78 -4.18
C THR A 191 21.31 12.56 -3.13
N ASP A 192 21.14 13.89 -3.10
CA ASP A 192 21.67 14.77 -2.05
C ASP A 192 20.56 15.13 -1.06
N TYR A 193 20.33 14.23 -0.09
CA TYR A 193 19.38 14.45 0.99
C TYR A 193 20.10 14.67 2.31
N ARG A 194 19.85 15.80 2.96
CA ARG A 194 20.51 16.18 4.22
C ARG A 194 19.71 17.20 5.01
N GLU A 195 20.14 17.46 6.24
CA GLU A 195 19.58 18.59 6.99
C GLU A 195 19.90 19.92 6.30
N ALA A 196 18.98 20.84 6.38
CA ALA A 196 19.17 22.21 5.91
C ALA A 196 20.16 22.93 6.81
N LEU A 197 21.05 23.70 6.21
CA LEU A 197 21.92 24.62 6.95
C LEU A 197 21.36 26.03 6.83
N PRO A 198 21.38 26.83 7.92
CA PRO A 198 20.92 28.23 7.88
C PRO A 198 21.54 29.04 6.75
N ASP A 199 22.85 28.89 6.53
CA ASP A 199 23.59 29.63 5.50
C ASP A 199 23.10 29.32 4.07
N GLU A 200 22.64 28.09 3.80
CA GLU A 200 22.08 27.72 2.48
C GLU A 200 20.80 28.48 2.15
N LEU A 201 19.98 28.74 3.17
CA LEU A 201 18.76 29.54 3.02
C LEU A 201 19.05 31.02 2.82
N LEU A 202 20.16 31.52 3.36
CA LEU A 202 20.63 32.90 3.16
C LEU A 202 21.23 33.10 1.76
N GLU A 203 21.91 32.09 1.22
CA GLU A 203 22.51 32.14 -0.12
C GLU A 203 21.45 32.00 -1.22
N PHE A 204 20.28 31.44 -0.89
CA PHE A 204 19.19 31.24 -1.83
C PHE A 204 18.73 32.54 -2.54
N PRO A 205 18.63 33.70 -1.85
CA PRO A 205 18.35 34.99 -2.48
C PRO A 205 19.36 35.41 -3.55
N ALA A 206 20.61 34.90 -3.49
CA ALA A 206 21.64 35.23 -4.47
C ALA A 206 21.38 34.66 -5.87
N CYS A 207 20.54 33.61 -5.98
CA CYS A 207 20.11 33.04 -7.26
C CYS A 207 19.04 33.88 -7.97
N ASN A 208 18.35 34.76 -7.27
CA ASN A 208 17.32 35.72 -7.72
C ASN A 208 16.17 35.12 -8.54
N ASP A 209 15.97 33.81 -8.53
CA ASP A 209 14.85 33.16 -9.24
C ASP A 209 13.97 32.37 -8.25
N TYR A 210 12.96 33.01 -7.73
CA TYR A 210 11.94 32.41 -6.87
C TYR A 210 10.70 31.94 -7.64
N THR A 211 10.80 31.83 -8.98
CA THR A 211 9.64 31.53 -9.84
C THR A 211 9.48 30.05 -10.14
N PHE A 212 10.48 29.23 -9.85
CA PHE A 212 10.40 27.78 -10.04
C PHE A 212 9.63 27.07 -8.91
N PRO A 213 9.21 25.83 -9.10
CA PRO A 213 8.46 25.10 -8.09
C PRO A 213 9.32 24.75 -6.88
N LEU A 214 8.77 24.94 -5.67
CA LEU A 214 9.26 24.46 -4.41
C LEU A 214 8.34 23.33 -3.93
N ALA A 215 8.82 22.14 -3.73
CA ALA A 215 8.05 21.06 -3.11
C ALA A 215 8.36 20.96 -1.63
N CYS A 216 7.33 20.74 -0.82
CA CYS A 216 7.43 20.55 0.62
C CYS A 216 6.63 19.33 1.04
N ASP A 217 7.05 18.74 2.14
CA ASP A 217 6.40 17.65 2.83
C ASP A 217 6.66 17.74 4.33
N THR A 218 5.78 17.21 5.17
CA THR A 218 5.93 17.29 6.63
C THR A 218 5.73 15.95 7.29
N GLU A 219 6.50 15.72 8.36
CA GLU A 219 6.31 14.58 9.24
C GLU A 219 5.83 15.04 10.61
N SER A 220 4.97 14.24 11.22
CA SER A 220 4.46 14.48 12.56
C SER A 220 4.40 13.18 13.36
N ASN A 221 4.42 13.33 14.70
CA ASN A 221 4.22 12.19 15.58
C ASN A 221 2.72 11.77 15.63
N ARG A 222 2.41 10.73 16.43
CA ARG A 222 1.04 10.22 16.58
C ARG A 222 0.03 11.26 17.07
N LYS A 223 0.49 12.28 17.83
CA LYS A 223 -0.33 13.39 18.32
C LYS A 223 -0.48 14.52 17.30
N ARG A 224 0.06 14.32 16.09
CA ARG A 224 0.17 15.35 15.07
C ARG A 224 0.98 16.56 15.52
N GLU A 225 1.93 16.36 16.42
CA GLU A 225 2.92 17.37 16.76
C GLU A 225 3.98 17.35 15.66
N PRO A 226 4.44 18.52 15.19
CA PRO A 226 5.43 18.61 14.14
C PRO A 226 6.73 17.92 14.52
N PHE A 227 7.28 17.13 13.60
CA PHE A 227 8.60 16.50 13.77
C PHE A 227 9.63 17.14 12.84
N CYS A 228 9.32 17.25 11.54
CA CYS A 228 10.18 17.96 10.59
C CYS A 228 9.40 18.44 9.37
N LEU A 229 10.02 19.38 8.65
CA LEU A 229 9.64 19.80 7.31
C LEU A 229 10.76 19.40 6.36
N SER A 230 10.43 18.79 5.23
CA SER A 230 11.37 18.58 4.13
C SER A 230 10.99 19.44 2.94
N TYR A 231 11.99 19.86 2.14
CA TYR A 231 11.75 20.60 0.91
C TYR A 231 12.74 20.25 -0.19
N SER A 232 12.32 20.42 -1.42
CA SER A 232 13.12 20.24 -2.63
C SER A 232 12.74 21.25 -3.70
N PHE A 233 13.73 21.78 -4.41
CA PHE A 233 13.57 22.66 -5.56
C PHE A 233 14.40 22.21 -6.77
N CYS A 234 15.20 21.18 -6.61
CA CYS A 234 15.99 20.57 -7.68
C CYS A 234 15.83 19.04 -7.62
N PRO A 235 15.51 18.35 -8.72
CA PRO A 235 15.39 16.91 -8.76
C PRO A 235 16.64 16.20 -8.24
N GLY A 236 16.44 15.17 -7.41
CA GLY A 236 17.51 14.42 -6.76
C GLY A 236 18.08 15.09 -5.52
N THR A 237 17.53 16.23 -5.08
CA THR A 237 17.95 16.92 -3.86
C THR A 237 16.80 17.05 -2.87
N GLY A 238 17.13 17.18 -1.60
CA GLY A 238 16.16 17.43 -0.53
C GLY A 238 16.85 17.95 0.72
N ARG A 239 16.15 18.77 1.47
CA ARG A 239 16.60 19.35 2.72
C ARG A 239 15.54 19.14 3.78
N LEU A 240 15.98 18.81 4.99
CA LEU A 240 15.11 18.62 6.13
C LEU A 240 15.40 19.69 7.20
N ILE A 241 14.36 20.28 7.76
CA ILE A 241 14.40 21.18 8.90
C ILE A 241 13.65 20.51 10.05
N ARG A 242 14.29 20.38 11.21
CA ARG A 242 13.64 19.86 12.42
C ARG A 242 12.65 20.88 12.97
N ALA A 243 11.57 20.41 13.55
CA ALA A 243 10.56 21.29 14.12
C ALA A 243 11.06 22.14 15.29
N GLU A 244 12.06 21.66 16.03
CA GLU A 244 12.72 22.38 17.12
C GLU A 244 13.77 23.41 16.65
N ASP A 245 14.21 23.36 15.39
CA ASP A 245 15.19 24.29 14.83
C ASP A 245 14.51 25.60 14.39
N THR A 246 14.22 26.44 15.37
CA THR A 246 13.52 27.71 15.16
C THR A 246 14.31 28.70 14.33
N GLU A 247 15.64 28.64 14.34
CA GLU A 247 16.50 29.52 13.54
C GLU A 247 16.34 29.21 12.05
N THR A 248 16.55 27.94 11.67
CA THR A 248 16.42 27.52 10.28
C THR A 248 14.97 27.66 9.78
N LEU A 249 13.97 27.42 10.62
CA LEU A 249 12.55 27.66 10.29
C LEU A 249 12.26 29.14 10.02
N SER A 250 12.85 30.05 10.80
CA SER A 250 12.69 31.50 10.57
C SER A 250 13.31 31.95 9.26
N MET A 251 14.47 31.40 8.90
CA MET A 251 15.12 31.68 7.61
C MET A 251 14.33 31.08 6.46
N PHE A 252 13.79 29.88 6.62
CA PHE A 252 12.89 29.28 5.64
C PHE A 252 11.62 30.10 5.44
N GLN A 253 11.03 30.65 6.51
CA GLN A 253 9.89 31.58 6.40
C GLN A 253 10.28 32.84 5.63
N ALA A 254 11.43 33.42 5.89
CA ALA A 254 11.90 34.60 5.15
C ALA A 254 12.08 34.29 3.66
N MET A 255 12.58 33.12 3.32
CA MET A 255 12.64 32.64 1.92
C MET A 255 11.23 32.51 1.32
N LEU A 256 10.28 31.88 2.02
CA LEU A 256 8.89 31.71 1.58
C LEU A 256 8.17 33.05 1.33
N ASP A 257 8.44 34.07 2.15
CA ASP A 257 7.82 35.40 2.01
C ASP A 257 8.20 36.08 0.68
N HIS A 258 9.35 35.69 0.11
CA HIS A 258 9.81 36.17 -1.21
C HIS A 258 9.51 35.19 -2.35
N TRP A 259 8.99 33.98 -2.04
CA TRP A 259 8.75 32.97 -3.05
C TRP A 259 7.60 33.33 -4.00
N GLU A 260 7.84 33.33 -5.31
CA GLU A 260 6.85 33.67 -6.34
C GLU A 260 6.34 32.46 -7.12
N GLY A 261 7.08 31.38 -7.14
CA GLY A 261 6.75 30.14 -7.82
C GLY A 261 5.65 29.33 -7.13
N PRO A 262 5.19 28.25 -7.77
CA PRO A 262 4.25 27.32 -7.15
C PRO A 262 4.91 26.59 -6.01
N ILE A 263 4.16 26.40 -4.92
CA ILE A 263 4.58 25.61 -3.77
C ILE A 263 3.77 24.31 -3.80
N LEU A 264 4.46 23.19 -3.89
CA LEU A 264 3.90 21.89 -4.16
C LEU A 264 3.82 21.06 -2.88
N PHE A 265 2.67 20.48 -2.64
CA PHE A 265 2.47 19.47 -1.62
C PHE A 265 1.79 18.24 -2.24
N HIS A 266 1.88 17.11 -1.54
CA HIS A 266 1.08 15.95 -1.87
C HIS A 266 0.14 15.65 -0.70
N ASN A 267 -1.14 16.07 -0.80
CA ASN A 267 -2.13 16.09 0.26
C ASN A 267 -1.97 17.27 1.25
N TRP A 268 -1.96 18.48 0.72
CA TRP A 268 -1.87 19.73 1.48
C TRP A 268 -2.78 19.79 2.72
N MET A 269 -3.91 19.12 2.68
CA MET A 269 -4.85 19.09 3.81
C MET A 269 -4.20 18.54 5.10
N TYR A 270 -3.29 17.57 4.96
CA TYR A 270 -2.52 17.04 6.09
C TYR A 270 -1.43 18.03 6.51
N ASP A 271 -0.61 18.46 5.59
CA ASP A 271 0.56 19.31 5.86
C ASP A 271 0.17 20.67 6.42
N SER A 272 -0.96 21.23 6.00
CA SER A 272 -1.44 22.55 6.45
C SER A 272 -1.52 22.66 7.98
N HIS A 273 -1.94 21.60 8.65
CA HIS A 273 -2.02 21.58 10.12
C HIS A 273 -0.65 21.48 10.80
N VAL A 274 0.28 20.78 10.18
CA VAL A 274 1.63 20.59 10.72
C VAL A 274 2.43 21.89 10.57
N VAL A 275 2.42 22.50 9.39
CA VAL A 275 3.15 23.77 9.14
C VAL A 275 2.62 24.91 9.98
N GLU A 276 1.29 24.98 10.22
CA GLU A 276 0.69 25.99 11.09
C GLU A 276 1.21 25.86 12.53
N ARG A 277 1.32 24.63 13.05
CA ARG A 277 1.89 24.35 14.38
C ARG A 277 3.38 24.65 14.45
N MET A 278 4.12 24.55 13.34
CA MET A 278 5.51 24.99 13.24
C MET A 278 5.64 26.51 13.19
N GLY A 279 4.54 27.26 13.17
CA GLY A 279 4.53 28.72 13.04
C GLY A 279 4.82 29.23 11.65
N LEU A 280 4.84 28.35 10.64
CA LEU A 280 5.08 28.72 9.23
C LEU A 280 3.81 29.20 8.55
N ARG A 281 3.96 30.16 7.64
CA ARG A 281 2.89 30.74 6.84
C ARG A 281 3.18 30.57 5.37
N PHE A 282 2.37 29.77 4.72
CA PHE A 282 2.46 29.51 3.28
C PHE A 282 1.47 30.39 2.48
N PRO A 283 1.87 30.95 1.35
CA PRO A 283 0.99 31.78 0.52
C PRO A 283 -0.04 30.88 -0.20
N HIS A 284 -1.25 30.78 0.33
CA HIS A 284 -2.31 29.86 -0.16
C HIS A 284 -2.57 29.93 -1.68
N LYS A 285 -2.44 31.12 -2.29
CA LYS A 285 -2.65 31.27 -3.74
C LYS A 285 -1.61 30.57 -4.61
N ARG A 286 -0.49 30.17 -4.04
CA ARG A 286 0.63 29.51 -4.74
C ARG A 286 0.71 28.02 -4.45
N ILE A 287 -0.10 27.53 -3.50
CA ILE A 287 -0.13 26.11 -3.13
C ILE A 287 -0.77 25.31 -4.25
N VAL A 288 -0.11 24.26 -4.62
CA VAL A 288 -0.58 23.28 -5.59
C VAL A 288 -0.49 21.89 -4.96
N ASP A 289 -1.63 21.23 -4.87
CA ASP A 289 -1.72 19.85 -4.39
C ASP A 289 -1.61 18.88 -5.57
N THR A 290 -0.53 18.08 -5.58
CA THR A 290 -0.25 17.11 -6.63
C THR A 290 -1.18 15.91 -6.57
N MET A 291 -1.71 15.53 -5.37
CA MET A 291 -2.73 14.50 -5.23
C MET A 291 -4.05 14.93 -5.88
N VAL A 292 -4.50 16.15 -5.63
CA VAL A 292 -5.70 16.73 -6.27
C VAL A 292 -5.51 16.80 -7.78
N ARG A 293 -4.30 17.13 -8.24
CA ARG A 293 -3.99 17.15 -9.67
C ARG A 293 -4.09 15.77 -10.30
N ALA A 294 -3.54 14.74 -9.64
CA ALA A 294 -3.65 13.35 -10.08
C ALA A 294 -5.12 12.89 -10.10
N TYR A 295 -5.91 13.25 -9.09
CA TYR A 295 -7.34 12.96 -9.04
C TYR A 295 -8.10 13.50 -10.26
N HIS A 296 -7.85 14.73 -10.66
CA HIS A 296 -8.50 15.34 -11.84
C HIS A 296 -8.13 14.66 -13.17
N LEU A 297 -7.04 13.94 -13.25
CA LEU A 297 -6.69 13.14 -14.43
C LEU A 297 -7.47 11.81 -14.51
N GLY A 298 -8.13 11.38 -13.43
CA GLY A 298 -9.16 10.36 -13.40
C GLY A 298 -8.70 8.91 -13.54
N ASN A 299 -7.44 8.67 -13.92
CA ASN A 299 -6.91 7.33 -14.21
C ASN A 299 -5.57 7.02 -13.52
N LEU A 300 -5.22 7.82 -12.52
CA LEU A 300 -3.99 7.66 -11.74
C LEU A 300 -4.31 7.27 -10.30
N ALA A 301 -3.39 6.53 -9.69
CA ALA A 301 -3.34 6.40 -8.24
C ALA A 301 -3.22 7.80 -7.60
N GLN A 302 -3.65 7.94 -6.36
CA GLN A 302 -3.59 9.21 -5.65
C GLN A 302 -2.44 9.26 -4.65
N GLY A 303 -1.98 8.11 -4.15
CA GLY A 303 -0.84 8.04 -3.23
C GLY A 303 0.46 8.41 -3.91
N LEU A 304 1.30 9.19 -3.20
CA LEU A 304 2.59 9.69 -3.68
C LEU A 304 3.49 8.58 -4.21
N LYS A 305 3.65 7.51 -3.44
CA LYS A 305 4.55 6.39 -3.76
C LYS A 305 4.14 5.65 -5.01
N ALA A 306 2.85 5.39 -5.16
CA ALA A 306 2.29 4.76 -6.36
C ALA A 306 2.45 5.65 -7.61
N LEU A 307 2.26 6.97 -7.48
CA LEU A 307 2.49 7.91 -8.57
C LEU A 307 3.97 7.99 -8.94
N ALA A 308 4.86 8.12 -7.94
CA ALA A 308 6.30 8.19 -8.14
C ALA A 308 6.83 6.92 -8.82
N TYR A 309 6.43 5.76 -8.35
CA TYR A 309 6.81 4.50 -8.98
C TYR A 309 6.33 4.39 -10.44
N ARG A 310 5.07 4.70 -10.68
CA ARG A 310 4.43 4.58 -12.00
C ARG A 310 4.90 5.61 -13.03
N LEU A 311 5.07 6.86 -12.61
CA LEU A 311 5.35 7.97 -13.51
C LEU A 311 6.83 8.35 -13.59
N LEU A 312 7.58 8.10 -12.52
CA LEU A 312 8.99 8.45 -12.41
C LEU A 312 9.92 7.23 -12.38
N GLY A 313 9.40 6.02 -12.14
CA GLY A 313 10.23 4.83 -11.86
C GLY A 313 10.90 4.87 -10.49
N MET A 314 10.49 5.78 -9.63
CA MET A 314 11.11 6.08 -8.34
C MET A 314 10.52 5.16 -7.28
N ARG A 315 11.34 4.25 -6.71
CA ARG A 315 10.95 3.39 -5.60
C ARG A 315 11.06 4.17 -4.29
N MET A 316 10.05 4.09 -3.46
CA MET A 316 9.97 4.77 -2.16
C MET A 316 9.58 3.76 -1.09
N SER A 317 10.08 3.95 0.13
CA SER A 317 9.72 3.12 1.28
C SER A 317 8.35 3.54 1.82
N ASP A 318 7.56 2.58 2.29
CA ASP A 318 6.35 2.90 3.03
C ASP A 318 6.68 3.34 4.45
N PHE A 319 5.78 4.15 5.05
CA PHE A 319 5.95 4.65 6.42
C PHE A 319 6.18 3.49 7.40
N ASP A 320 5.39 2.43 7.28
CA ASP A 320 5.49 1.24 8.12
C ASP A 320 6.84 0.54 7.97
N ASP A 321 7.40 0.45 6.77
CA ASP A 321 8.71 -0.16 6.53
C ASP A 321 9.83 0.62 7.24
N VAL A 322 9.66 1.93 7.34
CA VAL A 322 10.65 2.82 7.95
C VAL A 322 10.53 2.83 9.47
N VAL A 323 9.31 2.89 10.03
CA VAL A 323 9.12 3.09 11.47
C VAL A 323 9.04 1.79 12.27
N THR A 324 8.50 0.70 11.69
CA THR A 324 8.27 -0.56 12.39
C THR A 324 9.54 -1.15 13.01
N PRO A 325 10.71 -1.19 12.32
CA PRO A 325 11.93 -1.75 12.89
C PRO A 325 12.39 -1.05 14.16
N TYR A 326 12.10 0.24 14.32
CA TYR A 326 12.52 1.05 15.46
C TYR A 326 11.43 1.15 16.53
N SER A 327 10.17 1.16 16.14
CA SER A 327 9.05 1.24 17.08
C SER A 327 8.77 -0.09 17.77
N THR A 328 8.94 -1.22 17.10
CA THR A 328 8.67 -2.56 17.67
C THR A 328 9.45 -2.85 18.95
N PRO A 329 10.78 -2.61 19.04
CA PRO A 329 11.53 -2.84 20.28
C PRO A 329 11.01 -2.00 21.46
N LEU A 330 10.64 -0.76 21.22
CA LEU A 330 10.09 0.15 22.23
C LEU A 330 8.74 -0.35 22.74
N CYS A 331 7.86 -0.73 21.83
CA CYS A 331 6.56 -1.29 22.16
C CYS A 331 6.65 -2.61 22.92
N LEU A 332 7.60 -3.47 22.58
CA LEU A 332 7.85 -4.69 23.33
C LEU A 332 8.43 -4.41 24.73
N SER A 333 9.29 -3.40 24.86
CA SER A 333 9.82 -2.96 26.17
C SER A 333 8.69 -2.47 27.06
N TYR A 334 7.80 -1.64 26.51
CA TYR A 334 6.61 -1.15 27.21
C TYR A 334 5.72 -2.30 27.70
N LEU A 335 5.43 -3.30 26.84
CA LEU A 335 4.62 -4.45 27.25
C LEU A 335 5.29 -5.32 28.31
N ARG A 336 6.63 -5.46 28.26
CA ARG A 336 7.41 -6.19 29.28
C ARG A 336 7.36 -5.48 30.63
N GLU A 337 7.37 -4.17 30.64
CA GLU A 337 7.20 -3.37 31.86
C GLU A 337 5.78 -3.54 32.40
N ALA A 338 4.78 -3.44 31.55
CA ALA A 338 3.38 -3.63 31.90
C ALA A 338 3.09 -4.97 32.57
N VAL A 339 3.76 -6.05 32.16
CA VAL A 339 3.61 -7.38 32.80
C VAL A 339 4.01 -7.39 34.28
N ASN A 340 4.95 -6.54 34.69
CA ASN A 340 5.48 -6.52 36.06
C ASN A 340 4.58 -5.79 37.05
N HIS A 341 3.53 -5.12 36.58
CA HIS A 341 2.56 -4.45 37.46
C HIS A 341 1.55 -5.43 38.07
N GLU A 342 1.05 -5.08 39.24
CA GLU A 342 -0.06 -5.81 39.88
C GLU A 342 -1.37 -5.41 39.22
N TRP A 343 -1.93 -6.31 38.44
CA TRP A 343 -3.20 -6.12 37.76
C TRP A 343 -4.35 -6.59 38.61
N PRO A 344 -5.45 -5.81 38.77
CA PRO A 344 -6.64 -6.25 39.48
C PRO A 344 -7.21 -7.51 38.83
N LYS A 345 -7.73 -8.42 39.67
CA LYS A 345 -8.45 -9.58 39.17
C LYS A 345 -9.76 -9.08 38.59
N PRO A 346 -10.09 -9.43 37.35
CA PRO A 346 -11.40 -9.05 36.81
C PRO A 346 -12.51 -9.79 37.54
N ASP A 347 -13.65 -9.10 37.66
CA ASP A 347 -14.85 -9.67 38.28
C ASP A 347 -15.39 -10.85 37.47
N GLU A 348 -15.94 -11.86 38.19
CA GLU A 348 -16.60 -12.98 37.54
C GLU A 348 -17.88 -12.49 36.85
N GLN A 349 -18.06 -12.86 35.60
CA GLN A 349 -19.22 -12.47 34.80
C GLN A 349 -20.09 -13.67 34.50
N THR A 350 -21.39 -13.49 34.54
CA THR A 350 -22.35 -14.53 34.13
C THR A 350 -22.71 -14.29 32.67
N VAL A 351 -22.34 -15.22 31.79
CA VAL A 351 -22.58 -15.14 30.35
C VAL A 351 -23.48 -16.29 29.86
N ARG A 352 -24.25 -16.07 28.80
CA ARG A 352 -24.99 -17.15 28.12
C ARG A 352 -24.09 -17.86 27.14
N ASP A 353 -24.03 -19.18 27.21
CA ASP A 353 -23.35 -19.99 26.21
C ASP A 353 -24.18 -20.05 24.89
N PRO A 354 -23.60 -20.60 23.81
CA PRO A 354 -24.30 -20.74 22.53
C PRO A 354 -25.58 -21.60 22.61
N GLN A 355 -25.71 -22.42 23.67
CA GLN A 355 -26.90 -23.23 23.95
C GLN A 355 -27.93 -22.50 24.85
N GLY A 356 -27.66 -21.22 25.18
CA GLY A 356 -28.56 -20.37 25.99
C GLY A 356 -28.48 -20.59 27.49
N GLN A 357 -27.54 -21.43 27.99
CA GLN A 357 -27.35 -21.68 29.42
C GLN A 357 -26.48 -20.60 30.05
N TRP A 358 -26.80 -20.20 31.30
CA TRP A 358 -25.96 -19.28 32.05
C TRP A 358 -24.73 -19.99 32.61
N LYS A 359 -23.56 -19.48 32.30
CA LYS A 359 -22.26 -19.96 32.81
C LYS A 359 -21.49 -18.84 33.46
N LEU A 360 -20.77 -19.17 34.54
CA LEU A 360 -19.84 -18.26 35.17
C LEU A 360 -18.58 -18.16 34.31
N TYR A 361 -18.31 -16.99 33.82
CA TYR A 361 -17.09 -16.68 33.03
C TYR A 361 -16.11 -15.92 33.93
N LYS A 362 -14.86 -16.39 33.94
CA LYS A 362 -13.75 -15.71 34.62
C LYS A 362 -12.83 -15.09 33.55
N PRO A 363 -12.92 -13.78 33.31
CA PRO A 363 -12.02 -13.12 32.38
C PRO A 363 -10.56 -13.30 32.79
N GLN A 364 -9.64 -13.34 31.84
CA GLN A 364 -8.22 -13.36 32.16
C GLN A 364 -7.80 -11.96 32.63
N SER A 365 -6.96 -11.91 33.70
CA SER A 365 -6.36 -10.63 34.10
C SER A 365 -5.46 -10.08 33.01
N MET A 366 -5.28 -8.74 32.97
CA MET A 366 -4.41 -8.08 32.01
C MET A 366 -2.99 -8.67 32.03
N GLY A 367 -2.40 -8.84 33.21
CA GLY A 367 -1.08 -9.45 33.33
C GLY A 367 -0.98 -10.86 32.72
N THR A 368 -2.09 -11.64 32.76
CA THR A 368 -2.13 -12.97 32.09
C THR A 368 -2.18 -12.83 30.56
N LYS A 369 -2.97 -11.88 30.03
CA LYS A 369 -3.04 -11.59 28.59
C LYS A 369 -1.67 -11.17 28.06
N LEU A 370 -1.00 -10.22 28.72
CA LEU A 370 0.31 -9.70 28.38
C LEU A 370 1.41 -10.80 28.42
N LYS A 371 1.45 -11.60 29.50
CA LYS A 371 2.41 -12.72 29.60
C LYS A 371 2.22 -13.74 28.48
N ARG A 372 0.97 -14.08 28.16
CA ARG A 372 0.65 -15.00 27.07
C ARG A 372 1.16 -14.46 25.73
N PHE A 373 0.87 -13.19 25.44
CA PHE A 373 1.33 -12.55 24.22
C PHE A 373 2.86 -12.54 24.11
N LEU A 374 3.58 -12.08 25.15
CA LEU A 374 5.04 -12.02 25.12
C LEU A 374 5.70 -13.41 25.02
N THR A 375 5.07 -14.45 25.64
CA THR A 375 5.54 -15.82 25.51
C THR A 375 5.35 -16.35 24.09
N ASP A 376 4.26 -16.00 23.47
CA ASP A 376 3.94 -16.39 22.11
C ASP A 376 4.79 -15.63 21.10
N TYR A 377 4.98 -14.32 21.29
CA TYR A 377 5.90 -13.49 20.52
C TYR A 377 7.35 -14.02 20.55
N SER A 378 7.81 -14.52 21.71
CA SER A 378 9.17 -15.08 21.80
C SER A 378 9.38 -16.33 20.94
N LYS A 379 8.30 -17.04 20.59
CA LYS A 379 8.31 -18.23 19.71
C LYS A 379 8.06 -17.85 18.24
N HIS A 380 7.35 -16.77 18.02
CA HIS A 380 6.91 -16.26 16.72
C HIS A 380 7.18 -14.76 16.66
N PRO A 381 8.45 -14.32 16.46
CA PRO A 381 8.83 -12.89 16.48
C PRO A 381 8.34 -12.10 15.25
N ASP A 382 7.76 -12.78 14.29
CA ASP A 382 7.06 -12.25 13.12
C ASP A 382 5.65 -11.71 13.44
N LYS A 383 5.15 -11.94 14.66
CA LYS A 383 3.85 -11.40 15.08
C LYS A 383 3.89 -9.88 15.19
N ASP A 384 2.82 -9.26 14.68
CA ASP A 384 2.66 -7.81 14.74
C ASP A 384 2.24 -7.37 16.16
N VAL A 385 3.14 -6.66 16.83
CA VAL A 385 2.91 -6.12 18.19
C VAL A 385 1.86 -5.00 18.19
N PHE A 386 1.73 -4.27 17.09
CA PHE A 386 0.76 -3.19 16.94
C PHE A 386 -0.65 -3.76 16.76
N GLN A 387 -0.79 -4.80 15.96
CA GLN A 387 -2.06 -5.53 15.82
C GLN A 387 -2.50 -6.17 17.15
N ALA A 388 -1.54 -6.66 17.94
CA ALA A 388 -1.85 -7.19 19.27
C ALA A 388 -2.35 -6.09 20.21
N TRP A 389 -1.77 -4.89 20.15
CA TRP A 389 -2.25 -3.72 20.88
C TRP A 389 -3.68 -3.39 20.45
N ASP A 390 -3.95 -3.24 19.16
CA ASP A 390 -5.28 -2.93 18.64
C ASP A 390 -6.35 -3.93 19.09
N ASN A 391 -5.99 -5.21 19.22
CA ASN A 391 -6.88 -6.24 19.73
C ASN A 391 -7.23 -6.09 21.23
N TRP A 392 -6.57 -5.19 21.97
CA TRP A 392 -6.82 -4.89 23.38
C TRP A 392 -7.44 -3.51 23.59
N GLU A 393 -8.15 -2.98 22.64
CA GLU A 393 -8.72 -1.61 22.64
C GLU A 393 -9.44 -1.29 23.96
N ASP A 394 -10.24 -2.23 24.50
CA ASP A 394 -10.94 -2.06 25.78
C ASP A 394 -10.02 -1.95 27.00
N ASP A 395 -8.77 -2.42 26.87
CA ASP A 395 -7.79 -2.48 27.95
C ASP A 395 -6.75 -1.32 27.87
N HIS A 396 -6.72 -0.54 26.77
CA HIS A 396 -5.70 0.52 26.52
C HIS A 396 -5.61 1.50 27.69
N ALA A 397 -6.73 2.09 28.07
CA ALA A 397 -6.76 3.11 29.12
C ALA A 397 -6.19 2.59 30.45
N GLN A 398 -6.46 1.32 30.79
CA GLN A 398 -5.95 0.70 32.00
C GLN A 398 -4.43 0.48 31.94
N ILE A 399 -3.91 0.07 30.77
CA ILE A 399 -2.48 -0.15 30.58
C ILE A 399 -1.73 1.20 30.60
N GLU A 400 -2.23 2.20 29.89
CA GLU A 400 -1.61 3.52 29.81
C GLU A 400 -1.67 4.28 31.13
N MET A 401 -2.70 4.06 31.96
CA MET A 401 -2.75 4.64 33.32
C MET A 401 -1.59 4.16 34.19
N VAL A 402 -1.12 2.94 33.99
CA VAL A 402 -0.08 2.30 34.80
C VAL A 402 1.32 2.51 34.20
N CYS A 403 1.44 2.39 32.89
CA CYS A 403 2.73 2.34 32.20
C CYS A 403 3.05 3.63 31.42
N GLY A 404 2.15 4.61 31.42
CA GLY A 404 2.25 5.77 30.56
C GLY A 404 1.74 5.50 29.15
N GLU A 405 1.94 6.43 28.27
CA GLU A 405 1.44 6.39 26.89
C GLU A 405 2.09 5.27 26.07
N TRP A 406 1.28 4.57 25.28
CA TRP A 406 1.76 3.56 24.32
C TRP A 406 2.67 4.20 23.25
N PRO A 407 3.90 3.71 23.07
CA PRO A 407 4.83 4.31 22.08
C PRO A 407 4.27 4.28 20.66
N GLY A 408 3.70 3.15 20.24
CA GLY A 408 3.13 2.96 18.90
C GLY A 408 4.14 3.12 17.77
N LYS A 409 3.66 3.23 16.52
CA LYS A 409 4.48 3.56 15.37
C LYS A 409 4.69 5.07 15.31
N SER A 410 5.94 5.55 15.35
CA SER A 410 6.25 6.98 15.25
C SER A 410 7.55 7.22 14.52
N ILE A 411 7.60 8.30 13.73
CA ILE A 411 8.81 8.76 13.05
C ILE A 411 9.90 9.18 14.04
N GLU A 412 9.52 9.62 15.25
CA GLU A 412 10.44 10.01 16.30
C GLU A 412 11.37 8.89 16.77
N HIS A 413 10.98 7.63 16.53
CA HIS A 413 11.78 6.46 16.88
C HIS A 413 12.87 6.16 15.84
N VAL A 414 12.77 6.75 14.66
CA VAL A 414 13.65 6.49 13.52
C VAL A 414 14.93 7.32 13.63
N PRO A 415 16.13 6.73 13.42
CA PRO A 415 17.36 7.49 13.34
C PRO A 415 17.29 8.61 12.29
N MET A 416 17.87 9.77 12.60
CA MET A 416 17.73 10.98 11.80
C MET A 416 18.24 10.80 10.36
N ASP A 417 19.31 10.04 10.14
CA ASP A 417 19.81 9.74 8.79
C ASP A 417 18.77 9.01 7.92
N LYS A 418 17.97 8.12 8.52
CA LYS A 418 16.89 7.41 7.84
C LYS A 418 15.68 8.30 7.63
N THR A 419 15.35 9.13 8.62
CA THR A 419 14.26 10.11 8.51
C THR A 419 14.56 11.13 7.42
N ILE A 420 15.78 11.64 7.32
CA ILE A 420 16.20 12.56 6.26
C ILE A 420 15.96 11.93 4.89
N HIS A 421 16.42 10.70 4.70
CA HIS A 421 16.25 10.01 3.43
C HIS A 421 14.77 9.81 3.09
N TYR A 422 13.96 9.42 4.08
CA TYR A 422 12.53 9.19 3.90
C TYR A 422 11.79 10.49 3.54
N ALA A 423 11.86 11.52 4.39
CA ALA A 423 11.14 12.78 4.23
C ALA A 423 11.59 13.58 2.99
N CYS A 424 12.91 13.70 2.76
CA CYS A 424 13.42 14.40 1.58
C CYS A 424 13.02 13.71 0.27
N ARG A 425 12.87 12.38 0.30
CA ARG A 425 12.44 11.63 -0.88
C ARG A 425 10.98 11.92 -1.25
N ASP A 426 10.12 12.17 -0.25
CA ASP A 426 8.72 12.54 -0.47
C ASP A 426 8.61 13.95 -1.09
N ALA A 427 9.39 14.93 -0.61
CA ALA A 427 9.48 16.25 -1.22
C ALA A 427 10.06 16.22 -2.65
N ASP A 428 11.14 15.46 -2.89
CA ASP A 428 11.73 15.30 -4.23
C ASP A 428 10.77 14.62 -5.21
N ALA A 429 10.06 13.58 -4.77
CA ALA A 429 9.05 12.91 -5.59
C ALA A 429 7.91 13.88 -5.97
N THR A 430 7.44 14.69 -5.02
CA THR A 430 6.41 15.70 -5.23
C THR A 430 6.85 16.74 -6.26
N LEU A 431 8.11 17.21 -6.18
CA LEU A 431 8.72 18.12 -7.15
C LEU A 431 8.74 17.50 -8.55
N ARG A 432 9.24 16.29 -8.66
CA ARG A 432 9.44 15.59 -9.95
C ARG A 432 8.13 15.18 -10.62
N LEU A 433 7.08 14.91 -9.84
CA LEU A 433 5.74 14.63 -10.36
C LEU A 433 5.10 15.85 -11.04
N TRP A 434 5.40 17.05 -10.60
CA TRP A 434 4.75 18.26 -11.09
C TRP A 434 4.81 18.45 -12.61
N PRO A 435 5.98 18.46 -13.29
CA PRO A 435 6.04 18.63 -14.73
C PRO A 435 5.33 17.51 -15.50
N VAL A 436 5.34 16.28 -14.98
CA VAL A 436 4.66 15.14 -15.59
C VAL A 436 3.14 15.33 -15.54
N LEU A 437 2.60 15.64 -14.38
CA LEU A 437 1.16 15.89 -14.18
C LEU A 437 0.67 17.11 -14.98
N GLN A 438 1.48 18.17 -15.07
CA GLN A 438 1.19 19.32 -15.94
C GLN A 438 1.11 18.92 -17.41
N GLY A 439 2.08 18.13 -17.89
CA GLY A 439 2.10 17.65 -19.27
C GLY A 439 0.85 16.83 -19.60
N MET A 440 0.47 15.91 -18.71
CA MET A 440 -0.75 15.12 -18.86
C MET A 440 -2.02 15.99 -18.86
N THR A 441 -2.11 16.99 -17.99
CA THR A 441 -3.25 17.92 -17.94
C THR A 441 -3.39 18.71 -19.25
N ARG A 442 -2.27 19.20 -19.81
CA ARG A 442 -2.28 19.89 -21.12
C ARG A 442 -2.77 18.99 -22.24
N GLN A 443 -2.36 17.72 -22.25
CA GLN A 443 -2.80 16.74 -23.25
C GLN A 443 -4.32 16.46 -23.15
N VAL A 444 -4.86 16.32 -21.95
CA VAL A 444 -6.30 16.12 -21.73
C VAL A 444 -7.08 17.35 -22.22
N ARG A 445 -6.65 18.57 -21.85
CA ARG A 445 -7.30 19.80 -22.30
C ARG A 445 -7.30 19.94 -23.82
N ARG A 446 -6.18 19.64 -24.48
CA ARG A 446 -6.09 19.68 -25.94
C ARG A 446 -7.07 18.71 -26.59
N LYS A 447 -7.16 17.47 -26.12
CA LYS A 447 -8.11 16.49 -26.65
C LYS A 447 -9.57 16.91 -26.45
N LEU A 448 -9.88 17.55 -25.33
CA LEU A 448 -11.22 18.08 -25.08
C LEU A 448 -11.55 19.23 -26.04
N SER A 449 -10.63 20.17 -26.28
CA SER A 449 -10.86 21.26 -27.25
C SER A 449 -11.07 20.75 -28.69
N GLU A 450 -10.29 19.75 -29.11
CA GLU A 450 -10.43 19.12 -30.42
C GLU A 450 -11.80 18.41 -30.62
N HIS A 451 -12.49 18.02 -29.54
CA HIS A 451 -13.81 17.38 -29.58
C HIS A 451 -15.00 18.35 -29.47
N TRP A 452 -14.75 19.62 -29.13
CA TRP A 452 -15.79 20.65 -29.01
C TRP A 452 -15.81 21.58 -30.23
N GLU A 453 -14.90 21.39 -31.19
CA GLU A 453 -14.85 22.12 -32.45
C GLU A 453 -15.50 21.35 -33.63
N ASP A 454 -15.93 20.08 -33.41
CA ASP A 454 -16.72 19.26 -34.31
C ASP A 454 -18.22 19.25 -33.84
#